data_ef8427b571fa7896a57d6abc35c8cf99
#
_entry.id   ef8427b571fa7896a57d6abc35c8cf99
#
_cell.length_a   1.000
_cell.length_b   1.000
_cell.length_c   1.000
_cell.angle_alpha   90.00
_cell.angle_beta   90.00
_cell.angle_gamma   90.00
#
_symmetry.space_group_name_H-M   'P 1'
#
loop_
_entity.id
_entity.type
_entity.pdbx_description
1 polymer ?
#
loop_
_entity_poly.entity_id
_entity_poly.type
_entity_poly.pdbx_seq_one_letter_code
_entity_poly.pdbx_strand_id
1 'polypeptide(L)'
;HMYMDDLEDVEINIKNRLYGWANKNGKALEFETLDEKFENGRRLFTIGATVDGELIAQAKGFNKKDASQVAAQLAVTKLGL
;
A
#
# COMPACT_ATOMS: atom_id res chain seq x y z
N HIS A 1 -15.19 -2.46 19.61
CA HIS A 1 -15.44 -2.12 18.21
C HIS A 1 -14.77 -0.79 17.84
N MET A 2 -14.41 -0.03 18.82
CA MET A 2 -13.66 1.19 18.58
C MET A 2 -12.26 0.88 18.08
N TYR A 3 -11.73 -0.25 18.47
CA TYR A 3 -10.40 -0.65 17.99
C TYR A 3 -10.39 -0.86 16.50
N MET A 4 -11.46 -1.45 15.99
CA MET A 4 -11.55 -1.70 14.57
C MET A 4 -11.61 -0.39 13.79
N ASP A 5 -12.33 0.56 14.34
CA ASP A 5 -12.42 1.89 13.72
C ASP A 5 -11.03 2.55 13.68
N ASP A 6 -10.27 2.43 14.77
CA ASP A 6 -8.94 3.02 14.82
C ASP A 6 -8.02 2.42 13.77
N LEU A 7 -8.09 1.10 13.59
CA LEU A 7 -7.28 0.44 12.60
C LEU A 7 -7.65 0.89 11.19
N GLU A 8 -8.94 1.02 10.94
CA GLU A 8 -9.40 1.49 9.64
C GLU A 8 -8.97 2.92 9.39
N ASP A 9 -9.03 3.76 10.42
CA ASP A 9 -8.62 5.15 10.29
C ASP A 9 -7.13 5.26 9.94
N VAL A 10 -6.30 4.44 10.57
CA VAL A 10 -4.87 4.47 10.28
C VAL A 10 -4.62 4.10 8.83
N GLU A 11 -5.30 3.05 8.35
CA GLU A 11 -5.14 2.61 6.98
C GLU A 11 -5.58 3.69 6.00
N ILE A 12 -6.73 4.29 6.26
CA ILE A 12 -7.26 5.35 5.39
C ILE A 12 -6.32 6.55 5.41
N ASN A 13 -5.82 6.93 6.57
CA ASN A 13 -4.94 8.08 6.69
C ASN A 13 -3.66 7.90 5.90
N ILE A 14 -3.08 6.72 5.93
CA ILE A 14 -1.85 6.46 5.20
C ILE A 14 -2.09 6.61 3.71
N LYS A 15 -3.14 5.99 3.19
CA LYS A 15 -3.44 6.08 1.76
C LYS A 15 -3.82 7.51 1.37
N ASN A 16 -4.57 8.18 2.22
CA ASN A 16 -4.95 9.57 1.93
C ASN A 16 -3.74 10.47 1.83
N ARG A 17 -2.75 10.26 2.68
CA ARG A 17 -1.51 11.04 2.60
C ARG A 17 -0.82 10.82 1.26
N LEU A 18 -0.75 9.56 0.84
CA LEU A 18 -0.10 9.25 -0.42
C LEU A 18 -0.83 9.85 -1.60
N TYR A 19 -2.15 9.71 -1.64
CA TYR A 19 -2.92 10.27 -2.74
C TYR A 19 -2.90 11.78 -2.72
N GLY A 20 -2.95 12.39 -1.53
CA GLY A 20 -2.84 13.84 -1.42
C GLY A 20 -1.50 14.34 -1.90
N TRP A 21 -0.43 13.65 -1.52
CA TRP A 21 0.91 14.00 -1.98
C TRP A 21 1.01 13.88 -3.50
N ALA A 22 0.49 12.80 -4.05
CA ALA A 22 0.55 12.58 -5.49
C ALA A 22 -0.22 13.64 -6.25
N ASN A 23 -1.42 13.97 -5.77
CA ASN A 23 -2.22 15.02 -6.40
C ASN A 23 -1.52 16.36 -6.33
N LYS A 24 -0.94 16.67 -5.19
CA LYS A 24 -0.27 17.94 -4.99
C LYS A 24 0.93 18.10 -5.92
N ASN A 25 1.61 16.99 -6.18
CA ASN A 25 2.80 17.02 -7.01
C ASN A 25 2.54 16.61 -8.45
N GLY A 26 1.29 16.42 -8.83
CA GLY A 26 0.93 16.06 -10.19
C GLY A 26 1.45 14.69 -10.60
N LYS A 27 1.51 13.76 -9.67
CA LYS A 27 2.03 12.43 -9.94
C LYS A 27 0.92 11.39 -9.91
N ALA A 28 1.13 10.29 -10.62
CA ALA A 28 0.16 9.21 -10.69
C ALA A 28 0.59 8.11 -9.72
N LEU A 29 -0.15 7.97 -8.63
CA LEU A 29 0.10 6.93 -7.64
C LEU A 29 -0.81 5.75 -7.91
N GLU A 30 -0.23 4.55 -7.97
CA GLU A 30 -1.00 3.33 -8.20
C GLU A 30 -0.47 2.21 -7.35
N PHE A 31 -1.37 1.31 -6.98
CA PHE A 31 -1.02 0.06 -6.30
C PHE A 31 -1.38 -1.07 -7.23
N GLU A 32 -0.44 -1.99 -7.46
CA GLU A 32 -0.70 -3.10 -8.36
C GLU A 32 -0.15 -4.40 -7.78
N THR A 33 -0.76 -5.50 -8.21
CA THR A 33 -0.31 -6.83 -7.79
C THR A 33 0.87 -7.22 -8.68
N LEU A 34 2.05 -7.31 -8.06
CA LEU A 34 3.26 -7.66 -8.79
C LEU A 34 3.43 -9.16 -8.92
N ASP A 35 2.99 -9.89 -7.92
CA ASP A 35 3.15 -11.33 -7.89
C ASP A 35 2.07 -11.96 -7.02
N GLU A 36 1.79 -13.20 -7.31
CA GLU A 36 0.81 -13.95 -6.54
C GLU A 36 1.31 -15.39 -6.47
N LYS A 37 1.59 -15.85 -5.25
CA LYS A 37 2.11 -17.19 -5.03
C LYS A 37 1.18 -17.95 -4.10
N PHE A 38 1.28 -19.26 -4.17
CA PHE A 38 0.50 -20.14 -3.31
C PHE A 38 1.49 -20.97 -2.49
N GLU A 39 1.51 -20.70 -1.19
CA GLU A 39 2.44 -21.38 -0.29
C GLU A 39 1.69 -21.95 0.91
N ASN A 40 1.96 -23.21 1.23
CA ASN A 40 1.40 -23.84 2.43
C ASN A 40 -0.12 -23.69 2.52
N GLY A 41 -0.80 -23.78 1.38
CA GLY A 41 -2.24 -23.64 1.34
C GLY A 41 -2.75 -22.22 1.46
N ARG A 42 -1.87 -21.23 1.38
CA ARG A 42 -2.24 -19.83 1.46
C ARG A 42 -1.74 -19.06 0.25
N ARG A 43 -2.50 -18.05 -0.12
CA ARG A 43 -2.06 -17.17 -1.18
C ARG A 43 -1.20 -16.06 -0.60
N LEU A 44 -0.11 -15.78 -1.28
CA LEU A 44 0.78 -14.70 -0.91
C LEU A 44 0.81 -13.70 -2.06
N PHE A 45 0.38 -12.47 -1.78
CA PHE A 45 0.34 -11.41 -2.78
C PHE A 45 1.48 -10.44 -2.55
N THR A 46 2.10 -10.01 -3.64
CA THR A 46 3.08 -8.93 -3.59
C THR A 46 2.46 -7.72 -4.25
N ILE A 47 2.24 -6.67 -3.47
CA ILE A 47 1.65 -5.43 -3.97
C ILE A 47 2.74 -4.38 -4.05
N GLY A 48 2.79 -3.68 -5.18
CA GLY A 48 3.74 -2.61 -5.38
C GLY A 48 3.05 -1.27 -5.46
N ALA A 49 3.67 -0.27 -4.87
CA ALA A 49 3.21 1.12 -4.98
C ALA A 49 4.09 1.81 -6.02
N THR A 50 3.45 2.35 -7.05
CA THR A 50 4.17 3.03 -8.12
C THR A 50 3.77 4.49 -8.19
N VAL A 51 4.73 5.33 -8.55
CA VAL A 51 4.51 6.75 -8.78
C VAL A 51 5.03 7.06 -10.17
N ASP A 52 4.14 7.52 -11.05
CA ASP A 52 4.46 7.80 -12.45
C ASP A 52 5.07 6.57 -13.14
N GLY A 53 4.61 5.38 -12.74
CA GLY A 53 5.10 4.15 -13.33
C GLY A 53 6.37 3.62 -12.70
N GLU A 54 6.92 4.31 -11.71
CA GLU A 54 8.14 3.88 -11.04
C GLU A 54 7.80 3.20 -9.72
N LEU A 55 8.30 1.99 -9.53
CA LEU A 55 8.05 1.24 -8.31
C LEU A 55 8.85 1.85 -7.16
N ILE A 56 8.14 2.38 -6.15
CA ILE A 56 8.80 3.01 -5.01
C ILE A 56 8.75 2.14 -3.75
N ALA A 57 7.80 1.20 -3.69
CA ALA A 57 7.68 0.34 -2.52
C ALA A 57 6.95 -0.92 -2.91
N GLN A 58 7.22 -1.99 -2.19
CA GLN A 58 6.48 -3.23 -2.40
C GLN A 58 6.43 -4.00 -1.09
N ALA A 59 5.39 -4.81 -0.93
CA ALA A 59 5.18 -5.56 0.29
C ALA A 59 4.41 -6.83 -0.01
N LYS A 60 4.57 -7.83 0.84
CA LYS A 60 3.88 -9.09 0.72
C LYS A 60 2.85 -9.23 1.82
N GLY A 61 1.77 -9.92 1.53
CA GLY A 61 0.74 -10.19 2.50
C GLY A 61 -0.13 -11.33 2.03
N PHE A 62 -0.88 -11.92 2.97
CA PHE A 62 -1.72 -13.06 2.64
C PHE A 62 -3.03 -12.66 1.98
N ASN A 63 -3.28 -11.37 1.87
CA ASN A 63 -4.38 -10.85 1.07
C ASN A 63 -3.96 -9.49 0.52
N LYS A 64 -4.72 -9.02 -0.48
CA LYS A 64 -4.35 -7.79 -1.17
C LYS A 64 -4.44 -6.58 -0.24
N LYS A 65 -5.42 -6.58 0.66
CA LYS A 65 -5.60 -5.46 1.56
C LYS A 65 -4.40 -5.29 2.48
N ASP A 66 -3.95 -6.39 3.10
CA ASP A 66 -2.80 -6.33 3.99
C ASP A 66 -1.54 -5.93 3.24
N ALA A 67 -1.32 -6.55 2.08
CA ALA A 67 -0.13 -6.24 1.30
C ALA A 67 -0.11 -4.78 0.87
N SER A 68 -1.25 -4.26 0.42
CA SER A 68 -1.30 -2.87 -0.02
C SER A 68 -1.12 -1.90 1.14
N GLN A 69 -1.62 -2.25 2.32
CA GLN A 69 -1.44 -1.41 3.49
C GLN A 69 0.04 -1.29 3.86
N VAL A 70 0.76 -2.40 3.87
CA VAL A 70 2.17 -2.38 4.20
C VAL A 70 2.95 -1.64 3.11
N ALA A 71 2.59 -1.86 1.84
CA ALA A 71 3.23 -1.13 0.75
C ALA A 71 3.01 0.37 0.90
N ALA A 72 1.81 0.78 1.30
CA ALA A 72 1.53 2.19 1.53
C ALA A 72 2.39 2.76 2.64
N GLN A 73 2.56 2.02 3.73
CA GLN A 73 3.42 2.47 4.82
C GLN A 73 4.86 2.64 4.38
N LEU A 74 5.35 1.68 3.61
CA LEU A 74 6.71 1.78 3.09
C LEU A 74 6.87 2.96 2.16
N ALA A 75 5.86 3.22 1.33
CA ALA A 75 5.89 4.36 0.42
C ALA A 75 5.92 5.67 1.20
N VAL A 76 5.09 5.78 2.25
CA VAL A 76 5.07 6.97 3.09
C VAL A 76 6.45 7.20 3.70
N THR A 77 7.07 6.14 4.22
CA THR A 77 8.38 6.24 4.81
C THR A 77 9.42 6.66 3.79
N LYS A 78 9.35 6.08 2.59
CA LYS A 78 10.32 6.39 1.55
C LYS A 78 10.21 7.82 1.08
N LEU A 79 8.99 8.33 0.99
CA LEU A 79 8.76 9.70 0.52
C LEU A 79 8.91 10.74 1.63
N GLY A 80 9.04 10.30 2.87
CA GLY A 80 9.19 11.21 3.99
C GLY A 80 7.91 11.92 4.39
N LEU A 81 6.78 11.26 4.19
CA LEU A 81 5.48 11.88 4.48
C LEU A 81 4.99 11.66 5.91
#